data_b291bfce6d3a83f59ee3123ffdc991ef
#
_entry.id   b291bfce6d3a83f59ee3123ffdc991ef
#
_cell.length_a   1.000
_cell.length_b   1.000
_cell.length_c   1.000
_cell.angle_alpha   90.00
_cell.angle_beta   90.00
_cell.angle_gamma   90.00
#
_symmetry.space_group_name_H-M   'P 1'
#
loop_
_entity.id
_entity.type
_entity.pdbx_description
1 polymer ?
#
loop_
_entity_poly.entity_id
_entity_poly.type
_entity_poly.pdbx_seq_one_letter_code
_entity_poly.pdbx_strand_id
1 'polypeptide(L)'
;MATKVITGKVRASFVHIFEPQSVNGSEPKYSCSFIIPKSDTETIGKIKAAIEEAKQNGVSKWGGKTPANLKLPLRDGDIERPDDPAYADAFFVNANSREKPGVVDRRRIPITDPLMVYSGCYVRASVTFYPFNTNGNRGIACGLQNVQLWCDGEPLNGRVRAEDEFDALDDVDDEDFLD
;
A
#
# COMPACT_ATOMS: atom_id res chain seq x y z
N MET A 1 6.45 -14.51 14.23
CA MET A 1 6.33 -13.35 15.11
C MET A 1 5.06 -12.58 14.78
N ALA A 2 4.38 -12.14 15.78
CA ALA A 2 3.08 -11.50 15.61
C ALA A 2 3.12 -10.09 15.00
N THR A 3 4.32 -9.56 14.72
CA THR A 3 4.47 -8.25 14.07
C THR A 3 4.36 -8.32 12.55
N LYS A 4 4.34 -9.52 11.97
CA LYS A 4 4.12 -9.71 10.54
C LYS A 4 2.65 -9.95 10.27
N VAL A 5 2.09 -9.24 9.29
CA VAL A 5 0.69 -9.37 8.90
C VAL A 5 0.58 -9.63 7.41
N ILE A 6 -0.24 -10.60 7.04
CA ILE A 6 -0.67 -10.79 5.65
C ILE A 6 -2.09 -10.26 5.58
N THR A 7 -2.30 -9.24 4.75
CA THR A 7 -3.61 -8.58 4.65
C THR A 7 -4.61 -9.44 3.88
N GLY A 8 -5.88 -9.11 3.99
CA GLY A 8 -6.87 -9.55 3.03
C GLY A 8 -6.76 -8.73 1.75
N LYS A 9 -7.84 -8.68 0.98
CA LYS A 9 -7.93 -7.89 -0.25
C LYS A 9 -7.97 -6.41 0.11
N VAL A 10 -6.93 -5.67 -0.28
CA VAL A 10 -6.81 -4.25 -0.03
C VAL A 10 -6.51 -3.52 -1.33
N ARG A 11 -6.73 -2.21 -1.37
CA ARG A 11 -6.46 -1.42 -2.57
C ARG A 11 -5.10 -0.76 -2.46
N ALA A 12 -4.31 -0.86 -3.52
CA ALA A 12 -2.99 -0.24 -3.58
C ALA A 12 -3.09 1.21 -4.07
N SER A 13 -2.29 2.10 -3.46
CA SER A 13 -2.20 3.50 -3.86
C SER A 13 -0.77 3.97 -3.70
N PHE A 14 -0.36 5.00 -4.44
CA PHE A 14 1.01 5.49 -4.43
C PHE A 14 2.02 4.34 -4.59
N VAL A 15 1.84 3.57 -5.67
CA VAL A 15 2.59 2.33 -5.90
C VAL A 15 3.98 2.63 -6.44
N HIS A 16 5.01 2.33 -5.63
CA HIS A 16 6.43 2.48 -5.98
C HIS A 16 7.18 1.21 -5.57
N ILE A 17 6.77 0.06 -6.15
CA ILE A 17 7.29 -1.25 -5.77
C ILE A 17 8.23 -1.86 -6.80
N PHE A 18 8.31 -1.27 -7.99
CA PHE A 18 9.25 -1.71 -9.03
C PHE A 18 10.48 -0.83 -9.09
N GLU A 19 10.33 0.46 -8.76
CA GLU A 19 11.42 1.41 -8.70
C GLU A 19 11.33 2.21 -7.41
N PRO A 20 12.46 2.46 -6.73
CA PRO A 20 12.43 3.24 -5.51
C PRO A 20 12.22 4.71 -5.80
N GLN A 21 11.64 5.42 -4.84
CA GLN A 21 11.42 6.86 -4.95
C GLN A 21 12.06 7.58 -3.78
N SER A 22 12.72 8.71 -4.09
CA SER A 22 13.29 9.58 -3.08
C SER A 22 12.32 10.72 -2.77
N VAL A 23 12.15 11.01 -1.48
CA VAL A 23 11.31 12.13 -1.01
C VAL A 23 12.21 13.16 -0.36
N ASN A 24 12.15 14.41 -0.83
CA ASN A 24 12.92 15.53 -0.27
C ASN A 24 14.42 15.24 -0.16
N GLY A 25 15.01 14.58 -1.16
CA GLY A 25 16.43 14.27 -1.16
C GLY A 25 16.84 13.15 -0.22
N SER A 26 15.89 12.46 0.40
CA SER A 26 16.18 11.31 1.25
C SER A 26 16.62 10.09 0.44
N GLU A 27 17.10 9.07 1.12
CA GLU A 27 17.46 7.80 0.47
C GLU A 27 16.26 7.20 -0.24
N PRO A 28 16.40 6.76 -1.51
CA PRO A 28 15.30 6.15 -2.24
C PRO A 28 14.77 4.90 -1.56
N LYS A 29 13.45 4.75 -1.53
CA LYS A 29 12.78 3.58 -0.95
C LYS A 29 11.64 3.13 -1.83
N TYR A 30 11.39 1.83 -1.79
CA TYR A 30 10.16 1.25 -2.35
C TYR A 30 9.03 1.51 -1.36
N SER A 31 7.85 1.82 -1.85
CA SER A 31 6.72 2.13 -0.98
C SER A 31 5.39 1.83 -1.65
N CYS A 32 4.37 1.68 -0.83
CA CYS A 32 2.99 1.53 -1.28
C CYS A 32 2.05 1.86 -0.12
N SER A 33 0.96 2.54 -0.42
CA SER A 33 -0.11 2.76 0.54
C SER A 33 -1.17 1.67 0.33
N PHE A 34 -1.57 1.01 1.41
CA PHE A 34 -2.60 -0.02 1.36
C PHE A 34 -3.86 0.51 2.03
N ILE A 35 -4.94 0.58 1.25
CA ILE A 35 -6.23 1.09 1.71
C ILE A 35 -7.09 -0.11 2.13
N ILE A 36 -7.48 -0.14 3.39
CA ILE A 36 -8.17 -1.26 4.02
C ILE A 36 -9.59 -0.83 4.37
N PRO A 37 -10.62 -1.44 3.76
CA PRO A 37 -12.00 -1.07 4.11
C PRO A 37 -12.25 -1.25 5.61
N LYS A 38 -12.98 -0.32 6.22
CA LYS A 38 -13.33 -0.43 7.64
C LYS A 38 -14.16 -1.68 7.95
N SER A 39 -14.82 -2.22 6.93
CA SER A 39 -15.56 -3.48 7.04
C SER A 39 -14.66 -4.72 7.18
N ASP A 40 -13.39 -4.62 6.77
CA ASP A 40 -12.42 -5.71 6.90
C ASP A 40 -11.84 -5.74 8.32
N THR A 41 -12.66 -6.13 9.26
CA THR A 41 -12.29 -6.14 10.69
C THR A 41 -11.19 -7.16 11.00
N GLU A 42 -11.07 -8.22 10.19
CA GLU A 42 -10.04 -9.23 10.39
C GLU A 42 -8.64 -8.65 10.13
N THR A 43 -8.44 -8.02 8.98
CA THR A 43 -7.15 -7.38 8.64
C THR A 43 -6.83 -6.27 9.64
N ILE A 44 -7.80 -5.42 9.95
CA ILE A 44 -7.61 -4.31 10.88
C ILE A 44 -7.23 -4.84 12.28
N GLY A 45 -7.88 -5.90 12.73
CA GLY A 45 -7.58 -6.53 14.01
C GLY A 45 -6.17 -7.10 14.07
N LYS A 46 -5.71 -7.75 13.00
CA LYS A 46 -4.35 -8.27 12.91
C LYS A 46 -3.32 -7.14 12.95
N ILE A 47 -3.59 -6.04 12.26
CA ILE A 47 -2.69 -4.88 12.23
C ILE A 47 -2.62 -4.25 13.62
N LYS A 48 -3.74 -4.05 14.28
CA LYS A 48 -3.77 -3.47 15.63
C LYS A 48 -3.01 -4.35 16.63
N ALA A 49 -3.18 -5.66 16.55
CA ALA A 49 -2.45 -6.60 17.43
C ALA A 49 -0.95 -6.55 17.16
N ALA A 50 -0.53 -6.48 15.90
CA ALA A 50 0.88 -6.39 15.54
C ALA A 50 1.50 -5.07 16.02
N ILE A 51 0.75 -3.97 15.94
CA ILE A 51 1.20 -2.67 16.44
C ILE A 51 1.40 -2.71 17.96
N GLU A 52 0.47 -3.32 18.69
CA GLU A 52 0.60 -3.46 20.15
C GLU A 52 1.84 -4.28 20.53
N GLU A 53 2.10 -5.37 19.83
CA GLU A 53 3.30 -6.15 20.07
C GLU A 53 4.57 -5.37 19.74
N ALA A 54 4.56 -4.61 18.64
CA ALA A 54 5.68 -3.75 18.28
C ALA A 54 5.94 -2.68 19.33
N LYS A 55 4.89 -2.13 19.95
CA LYS A 55 5.03 -1.18 21.06
C LYS A 55 5.78 -1.81 22.23
N GLN A 56 5.43 -3.03 22.61
CA GLN A 56 6.12 -3.73 23.69
C GLN A 56 7.58 -4.00 23.35
N ASN A 57 7.87 -4.37 22.11
CA ASN A 57 9.23 -4.60 21.65
C ASN A 57 10.06 -3.31 21.60
N GLY A 58 9.39 -2.16 21.51
CA GLY A 58 10.06 -0.86 21.38
C GLY A 58 10.37 -0.16 22.68
N VAL A 59 9.92 -0.67 23.81
CA VAL A 59 10.07 0.00 25.11
C VAL A 59 11.55 0.31 25.38
N SER A 60 12.46 -0.61 25.09
CA SER A 60 13.90 -0.39 25.28
C SER A 60 14.46 0.69 24.35
N LYS A 61 13.90 0.86 23.18
CA LYS A 61 14.32 1.90 22.22
C LYS A 61 13.89 3.31 22.66
N TRP A 62 12.91 3.39 23.53
CA TRP A 62 12.31 4.66 23.96
C TRP A 62 12.64 4.99 25.41
N GLY A 63 13.73 4.41 25.94
CA GLY A 63 14.20 4.73 27.28
C GLY A 63 13.42 4.05 28.40
N GLY A 64 12.79 2.91 28.11
CA GLY A 64 12.08 2.12 29.12
C GLY A 64 10.61 2.42 29.28
N LYS A 65 10.06 3.33 28.48
CA LYS A 65 8.63 3.69 28.53
C LYS A 65 8.08 3.87 27.12
N THR A 66 6.80 3.59 26.95
CA THR A 66 6.09 3.89 25.70
C THR A 66 5.74 5.37 25.69
N PRO A 67 6.23 6.16 24.71
CA PRO A 67 5.89 7.58 24.62
C PRO A 67 4.40 7.81 24.43
N ALA A 68 3.89 8.90 24.99
CA ALA A 68 2.47 9.25 24.85
C ALA A 68 2.13 9.72 23.44
N ASN A 69 3.13 10.22 22.69
CA ASN A 69 2.93 10.80 21.36
C ASN A 69 3.55 9.94 20.26
N LEU A 70 3.44 8.62 20.37
CA LEU A 70 3.91 7.70 19.35
C LEU A 70 3.22 7.96 18.01
N LYS A 71 4.02 7.97 16.94
CA LYS A 71 3.49 7.97 15.59
C LYS A 71 3.06 6.55 15.23
N LEU A 72 1.81 6.39 14.86
CA LEU A 72 1.25 5.08 14.51
C LEU A 72 1.05 4.95 13.01
N PRO A 73 1.29 3.75 12.45
CA PRO A 73 1.22 3.55 11.00
C PRO A 73 -0.20 3.34 10.48
N LEU A 74 -1.14 2.90 11.33
CA LEU A 74 -2.53 2.71 10.92
C LEU A 74 -3.28 4.03 11.05
N ARG A 75 -3.75 4.54 9.93
CA ARG A 75 -4.35 5.87 9.85
C ARG A 75 -5.78 5.77 9.33
N ASP A 76 -6.63 6.68 9.79
CA ASP A 76 -8.03 6.74 9.38
C ASP A 76 -8.17 7.64 8.15
N GLY A 77 -8.60 7.06 7.03
CA GLY A 77 -8.73 7.80 5.78
C GLY A 77 -9.76 8.92 5.83
N ASP A 78 -10.83 8.76 6.59
CA ASP A 78 -11.84 9.81 6.74
C ASP A 78 -11.32 11.04 7.47
N ILE A 79 -10.35 10.84 8.34
CA ILE A 79 -9.75 11.93 9.14
C ILE A 79 -8.56 12.55 8.42
N GLU A 80 -7.66 11.73 7.87
CA GLU A 80 -6.39 12.21 7.34
C GLU A 80 -6.43 12.53 5.85
N ARG A 81 -7.39 11.95 5.12
CA ARG A 81 -7.59 12.19 3.69
C ARG A 81 -9.07 12.41 3.37
N PRO A 82 -9.72 13.38 4.00
CA PRO A 82 -11.17 13.56 3.87
C PRO A 82 -11.61 13.95 2.44
N ASP A 83 -10.70 14.52 1.65
CA ASP A 83 -11.00 14.98 0.29
C ASP A 83 -10.70 13.93 -0.78
N ASP A 84 -10.20 12.76 -0.37
CA ASP A 84 -9.86 11.69 -1.31
C ASP A 84 -10.88 10.55 -1.19
N PRO A 85 -11.76 10.39 -2.20
CA PRO A 85 -12.82 9.36 -2.13
C PRO A 85 -12.27 7.93 -2.06
N ALA A 86 -11.04 7.68 -2.53
CA ALA A 86 -10.43 6.36 -2.45
C ALA A 86 -10.18 5.93 -1.00
N TYR A 87 -10.02 6.89 -0.09
CA TYR A 87 -9.75 6.64 1.33
C TYR A 87 -11.00 6.72 2.20
N ALA A 88 -12.17 6.97 1.61
CA ALA A 88 -13.41 7.07 2.35
C ALA A 88 -13.80 5.73 2.96
N ASP A 89 -14.27 5.76 4.20
CA ASP A 89 -14.69 4.57 4.95
C ASP A 89 -13.61 3.49 5.00
N ALA A 90 -12.34 3.91 5.12
CA ALA A 90 -11.19 3.03 5.12
C ALA A 90 -10.12 3.50 6.10
N PHE A 91 -9.33 2.54 6.58
CA PHE A 91 -8.03 2.81 7.17
C PHE A 91 -6.97 2.64 6.10
N PHE A 92 -5.77 3.15 6.35
CA PHE A 92 -4.65 2.89 5.46
C PHE A 92 -3.33 2.80 6.22
N VAL A 93 -2.38 2.10 5.63
CA VAL A 93 -0.99 2.05 6.11
C VAL A 93 -0.08 2.39 4.94
N ASN A 94 0.97 3.16 5.22
CA ASN A 94 2.03 3.45 4.27
C ASN A 94 3.21 2.56 4.59
N ALA A 95 3.49 1.59 3.72
CA ALA A 95 4.57 0.63 3.90
C ALA A 95 5.74 1.02 3.02
N ASN A 96 6.96 0.83 3.52
CA ASN A 96 8.14 1.12 2.73
C ASN A 96 9.26 0.12 3.04
N SER A 97 10.26 0.08 2.14
CA SER A 97 11.42 -0.80 2.29
C SER A 97 12.57 -0.26 1.45
N ARG A 98 13.79 -0.46 1.94
CA ARG A 98 15.00 -0.21 1.15
C ARG A 98 15.25 -1.31 0.14
N GLU A 99 14.75 -2.51 0.42
CA GLU A 99 14.89 -3.67 -0.46
C GLU A 99 13.66 -3.78 -1.37
N LYS A 100 13.89 -4.22 -2.60
CA LYS A 100 12.81 -4.41 -3.56
C LYS A 100 11.87 -5.50 -3.07
N PRO A 101 10.55 -5.20 -2.93
CA PRO A 101 9.59 -6.22 -2.53
C PRO A 101 9.41 -7.27 -3.61
N GLY A 102 9.08 -8.49 -3.21
CA GLY A 102 8.63 -9.50 -4.15
C GLY A 102 7.22 -9.16 -4.60
N VAL A 103 6.96 -9.29 -5.91
CA VAL A 103 5.64 -9.03 -6.47
C VAL A 103 5.24 -10.23 -7.31
N VAL A 104 4.11 -10.83 -7.00
CA VAL A 104 3.60 -12.00 -7.69
C VAL A 104 2.14 -11.81 -8.09
N ASP A 105 1.70 -12.60 -9.07
CA ASP A 105 0.29 -12.62 -9.47
C ASP A 105 -0.52 -13.57 -8.57
N ARG A 106 -1.79 -13.77 -8.90
CA ARG A 106 -2.68 -14.65 -8.13
C ARG A 106 -2.17 -16.09 -8.05
N ARG A 107 -1.38 -16.53 -9.03
CA ARG A 107 -0.84 -17.90 -9.11
C ARG A 107 0.56 -18.00 -8.55
N ARG A 108 1.05 -16.91 -7.91
CA ARG A 108 2.40 -16.81 -7.34
C ARG A 108 3.50 -16.77 -8.38
N ILE A 109 3.17 -16.32 -9.60
CA ILE A 109 4.16 -16.13 -10.65
C ILE A 109 4.73 -14.70 -10.52
N PRO A 110 6.06 -14.54 -10.50
CA PRO A 110 6.65 -13.20 -10.38
C PRO A 110 6.19 -12.25 -11.47
N ILE A 111 5.85 -11.03 -11.08
CA ILE A 111 5.46 -9.96 -11.99
C ILE A 111 6.66 -9.04 -12.17
N THR A 112 7.06 -8.82 -13.43
CA THR A 112 8.13 -7.90 -13.77
C THR A 112 7.64 -6.65 -14.49
N ASP A 113 6.43 -6.68 -15.04
CA ASP A 113 5.84 -5.56 -15.74
C ASP A 113 5.21 -4.59 -14.75
N PRO A 114 5.77 -3.36 -14.59
CA PRO A 114 5.24 -2.39 -13.63
C PRO A 114 3.83 -1.92 -13.95
N LEU A 115 3.34 -2.11 -15.17
CA LEU A 115 1.98 -1.73 -15.55
C LEU A 115 0.92 -2.67 -14.96
N MET A 116 1.31 -3.85 -14.50
CA MET A 116 0.36 -4.82 -13.95
C MET A 116 -0.08 -4.46 -12.53
N VAL A 117 0.75 -3.76 -11.77
CA VAL A 117 0.40 -3.33 -10.40
C VAL A 117 0.51 -1.82 -10.34
N TYR A 118 -0.61 -1.16 -10.22
CA TYR A 118 -0.73 0.29 -10.33
C TYR A 118 -1.63 0.82 -9.22
N SER A 119 -1.63 2.13 -9.04
CA SER A 119 -2.50 2.76 -8.04
C SER A 119 -3.95 2.59 -8.44
N GLY A 120 -4.71 1.86 -7.63
CA GLY A 120 -6.10 1.52 -7.86
C GLY A 120 -6.37 0.02 -7.96
N CYS A 121 -5.36 -0.80 -8.25
CA CYS A 121 -5.56 -2.24 -8.27
C CYS A 121 -5.72 -2.81 -6.87
N TYR A 122 -6.23 -4.03 -6.78
CA TYR A 122 -6.42 -4.72 -5.51
C TYR A 122 -5.31 -5.75 -5.33
N VAL A 123 -4.76 -5.78 -4.12
CA VAL A 123 -3.64 -6.65 -3.79
C VAL A 123 -3.84 -7.26 -2.41
N ARG A 124 -3.01 -8.24 -2.11
CA ARG A 124 -2.78 -8.72 -0.76
C ARG A 124 -1.30 -8.48 -0.47
N ALA A 125 -0.97 -8.07 0.73
CA ALA A 125 0.39 -7.69 1.06
C ALA A 125 0.85 -8.33 2.35
N SER A 126 2.15 -8.63 2.44
CA SER A 126 2.77 -8.94 3.71
C SER A 126 3.58 -7.74 4.17
N VAL A 127 3.34 -7.33 5.41
CA VAL A 127 3.99 -6.18 6.01
C VAL A 127 4.46 -6.54 7.41
N THR A 128 5.44 -5.80 7.91
CA THR A 128 5.92 -5.97 9.28
C THR A 128 5.82 -4.64 10.01
N PHE A 129 5.56 -4.71 11.32
CA PHE A 129 5.49 -3.51 12.15
C PHE A 129 6.65 -3.54 13.14
N TYR A 130 7.37 -2.42 13.23
CA TYR A 130 8.54 -2.35 14.10
C TYR A 130 8.68 -0.97 14.72
N PRO A 131 9.23 -0.89 15.94
CA PRO A 131 9.43 0.39 16.62
C PRO A 131 10.63 1.12 16.04
N PHE A 132 10.57 2.45 16.04
CA PHE A 132 11.70 3.27 15.65
C PHE A 132 11.86 4.46 16.59
N ASN A 133 13.10 4.97 16.63
CA ASN A 133 13.46 6.21 17.32
C ASN A 133 14.55 6.86 16.47
N THR A 134 14.18 7.92 15.74
CA THR A 134 15.11 8.63 14.86
C THR A 134 15.07 10.11 15.19
N ASN A 135 16.14 10.63 15.78
CA ASN A 135 16.26 12.05 16.12
C ASN A 135 15.07 12.59 16.93
N GLY A 136 14.59 11.79 17.89
CA GLY A 136 13.46 12.16 18.72
C GLY A 136 12.11 11.83 18.13
N ASN A 137 12.03 11.44 16.86
CA ASN A 137 10.82 10.91 16.25
C ASN A 137 10.66 9.46 16.66
N ARG A 138 9.59 9.16 17.36
CA ARG A 138 9.32 7.83 17.92
C ARG A 138 7.99 7.31 17.41
N GLY A 139 7.96 6.04 17.07
CA GLY A 139 6.72 5.44 16.59
C GLY A 139 6.89 4.02 16.18
N ILE A 140 5.85 3.54 15.50
CA ILE A 140 5.81 2.22 14.88
C ILE A 140 5.78 2.44 13.36
N ALA A 141 6.67 1.77 12.65
CA ALA A 141 6.73 1.85 11.19
C ALA A 141 6.16 0.57 10.58
N CYS A 142 5.75 0.67 9.32
CA CYS A 142 5.25 -0.45 8.55
C CYS A 142 6.25 -0.76 7.45
N GLY A 143 6.86 -1.94 7.52
CA GLY A 143 7.82 -2.42 6.52
C GLY A 143 7.13 -3.21 5.44
N LEU A 144 7.49 -2.91 4.18
CA LEU A 144 6.95 -3.60 3.01
C LEU A 144 7.76 -4.87 2.74
N GLN A 145 7.09 -6.01 2.64
CA GLN A 145 7.74 -7.29 2.36
C GLN A 145 7.43 -7.76 0.96
N ASN A 146 6.21 -8.20 0.72
CA ASN A 146 5.78 -8.77 -0.55
C ASN A 146 4.39 -8.32 -0.90
N VAL A 147 4.08 -8.34 -2.21
CA VAL A 147 2.77 -7.95 -2.73
C VAL A 147 2.28 -9.02 -3.69
N GLN A 148 1.03 -9.41 -3.53
CA GLN A 148 0.37 -10.33 -4.46
C GLN A 148 -0.80 -9.62 -5.12
N LEU A 149 -0.80 -9.56 -6.45
CA LEU A 149 -1.90 -8.96 -7.20
C LEU A 149 -3.16 -9.81 -7.03
N TRP A 150 -4.26 -9.16 -6.68
CA TRP A 150 -5.56 -9.84 -6.53
C TRP A 150 -6.40 -9.68 -7.79
N CYS A 151 -6.66 -8.43 -8.18
CA CYS A 151 -7.38 -8.11 -9.41
C CYS A 151 -7.19 -6.64 -9.76
N ASP A 152 -7.57 -6.29 -10.99
CA ASP A 152 -7.56 -4.91 -11.44
C ASP A 152 -8.62 -4.09 -10.71
N GLY A 153 -8.38 -2.78 -10.63
CA GLY A 153 -9.33 -1.82 -10.12
C GLY A 153 -9.26 -0.55 -10.93
N GLU A 154 -10.13 0.39 -10.63
CA GLU A 154 -10.13 1.68 -11.30
C GLU A 154 -8.87 2.48 -10.92
N PRO A 155 -8.11 2.99 -11.90
CA PRO A 155 -6.91 3.79 -11.59
C PRO A 155 -7.21 5.00 -10.72
N LEU A 156 -6.34 5.25 -9.74
CA LEU A 156 -6.50 6.37 -8.80
C LEU A 156 -5.76 7.64 -9.21
N ASN A 157 -4.91 7.54 -10.25
CA ASN A 157 -4.08 8.66 -10.68
C ASN A 157 -4.78 9.61 -11.66
N GLY A 158 -6.08 9.44 -11.87
CA GLY A 158 -6.86 10.28 -12.77
C GLY A 158 -6.69 9.97 -14.24
N ARG A 159 -5.84 9.02 -14.60
CA ARG A 159 -5.69 8.57 -15.99
C ARG A 159 -6.57 7.36 -16.25
N VAL A 160 -7.38 7.46 -17.31
CA VAL A 160 -8.18 6.34 -17.76
C VAL A 160 -7.31 5.45 -18.65
N ARG A 161 -7.40 4.15 -18.46
CA ARG A 161 -6.68 3.19 -19.30
C ARG A 161 -7.28 3.20 -20.70
N ALA A 162 -6.43 3.06 -21.71
CA ALA A 162 -6.89 3.10 -23.10
C ALA A 162 -7.95 2.04 -23.40
N GLU A 163 -7.80 0.84 -22.84
CA GLU A 163 -8.78 -0.23 -23.04
C GLU A 163 -10.13 0.04 -22.38
N ASP A 164 -10.16 0.95 -21.40
CA ASP A 164 -11.40 1.36 -20.73
C ASP A 164 -12.05 2.59 -21.39
N GLU A 165 -11.23 3.41 -22.05
CA GLU A 165 -11.69 4.64 -22.66
C GLU A 165 -12.22 4.44 -24.06
N PHE A 166 -11.66 3.51 -24.81
CA PHE A 166 -12.01 3.29 -26.20
C PHE A 166 -12.73 1.96 -26.39
N ASP A 167 -13.70 1.98 -27.31
CA ASP A 167 -14.38 0.77 -27.76
C ASP A 167 -13.57 0.14 -28.91
N ALA A 168 -13.75 -1.15 -29.10
CA ALA A 168 -13.18 -1.81 -30.27
C ALA A 168 -13.82 -1.25 -31.55
N LEU A 169 -13.02 -1.00 -32.57
CA LEU A 169 -13.51 -0.53 -33.85
C LEU A 169 -13.67 -1.71 -34.80
N ASP A 170 -14.77 -1.71 -35.55
CA ASP A 170 -15.01 -2.73 -36.56
C ASP A 170 -14.18 -2.42 -37.82
N ASP A 171 -13.76 -3.48 -38.54
CA ASP A 171 -13.01 -3.34 -39.78
C ASP A 171 -13.77 -2.55 -40.84
N VAL A 172 -15.10 -2.53 -40.77
CA VAL A 172 -15.95 -1.80 -41.70
C VAL A 172 -15.76 -0.30 -41.59
N ASP A 173 -15.42 0.22 -40.40
CA ASP A 173 -15.21 1.64 -40.19
C ASP A 173 -14.02 2.19 -41.00
N ASP A 174 -13.03 1.34 -41.30
CA ASP A 174 -11.88 1.72 -42.09
C ASP A 174 -12.25 2.06 -43.54
N GLU A 175 -13.29 1.46 -44.08
CA GLU A 175 -13.76 1.71 -45.44
C GLU A 175 -14.36 3.11 -45.59
N ASP A 176 -15.02 3.59 -44.56
CA ASP A 176 -15.62 4.92 -44.55
C ASP A 176 -14.53 6.01 -44.59
N PHE A 177 -13.36 5.70 -44.10
CA PHE A 177 -12.24 6.61 -44.08
C PHE A 177 -11.60 6.82 -45.43
N LEU A 178 -11.76 5.88 -46.33
CA LEU A 178 -11.11 5.90 -47.65
C LEU A 178 -11.93 6.61 -48.72
N ASP A 179 -13.18 6.91 -48.41
CA ASP A 179 -14.05 7.66 -49.27
C ASP A 179 -13.88 9.17 -49.07
#